data_6b27af07f712a9dbffa6e5f32bb9bd2a
#
_entry.id   6b27af07f712a9dbffa6e5f32bb9bd2a
#
_cell.length_a   1.000
_cell.length_b   1.000
_cell.length_c   1.000
_cell.angle_alpha   90.00
_cell.angle_beta   90.00
_cell.angle_gamma   90.00
#
_symmetry.space_group_name_H-M   'P 1'
#
loop_
_entity.id
_entity.type
_entity.pdbx_description
1 polymer ?
#
loop_
_entity_poly.entity_id
_entity_poly.type
_entity_poly.pdbx_seq_one_letter_code
_entity_poly.pdbx_strand_id
1 'polypeptide(L)'
;MSAPDAERRVTERKTLRTRATIILGQTQAFEVRTLDLSTGGMGIVAQANPRPGTLMGIRFMLPLKPGGYHPFEARAKVAHSVYSASEQGFKIGLSFIDLSPEAAAAAQRFVSG
;
A
#
# COMPACT_ATOMS: atom_id res chain seq x y z
N MET A 1 -5.82 -11.75 -26.69
CA MET A 1 -6.28 -11.12 -25.49
C MET A 1 -5.11 -10.68 -24.64
N SER A 2 -4.87 -9.43 -24.59
CA SER A 2 -3.68 -8.93 -23.91
C SER A 2 -4.01 -8.14 -22.64
N ALA A 3 -5.27 -7.82 -22.41
CA ALA A 3 -5.63 -6.97 -21.31
C ALA A 3 -5.19 -7.51 -19.94
N PRO A 4 -5.40 -8.80 -19.62
CA PRO A 4 -4.96 -9.32 -18.32
C PRO A 4 -3.45 -9.23 -18.15
N ASP A 5 -2.68 -9.47 -19.20
CA ASP A 5 -1.24 -9.38 -19.12
C ASP A 5 -0.78 -7.94 -18.93
N ALA A 6 -1.42 -7.03 -19.67
CA ALA A 6 -1.10 -5.61 -19.51
C ALA A 6 -1.41 -5.13 -18.10
N GLU A 7 -2.53 -5.57 -17.55
CA GLU A 7 -2.91 -5.21 -16.20
C GLU A 7 -1.92 -5.73 -15.18
N ARG A 8 -1.44 -6.96 -15.37
CA ARG A 8 -0.47 -7.53 -14.45
C ARG A 8 0.82 -6.73 -14.46
N ARG A 9 1.27 -6.29 -15.63
CA ARG A 9 2.49 -5.48 -15.71
C ARG A 9 2.31 -4.15 -14.99
N VAL A 10 1.16 -3.52 -15.18
CA VAL A 10 0.90 -2.23 -14.55
C VAL A 10 0.77 -2.37 -13.05
N THR A 11 0.26 -3.51 -12.59
CA THR A 11 0.02 -3.73 -11.17
C THR A 11 1.03 -4.65 -10.54
N GLU A 12 2.22 -4.74 -11.13
CA GLU A 12 3.28 -5.55 -10.56
C GLU A 12 3.54 -5.16 -9.11
N ARG A 13 3.67 -6.15 -8.24
CA ARG A 13 3.83 -5.93 -6.81
C ARG A 13 5.17 -6.46 -6.35
N LYS A 14 5.72 -5.80 -5.35
CA LYS A 14 6.97 -6.22 -4.73
C LYS A 14 6.77 -6.27 -3.22
N THR A 15 7.26 -7.33 -2.61
CA THR A 15 7.16 -7.50 -1.16
C THR A 15 7.79 -6.32 -0.44
N LEU A 16 7.09 -5.82 0.57
CA LEU A 16 7.56 -4.73 1.40
C LEU A 16 7.07 -4.98 2.82
N ARG A 17 7.99 -5.34 3.72
CA ARG A 17 7.63 -5.64 5.11
C ARG A 17 8.19 -4.56 6.00
N THR A 18 7.33 -3.62 6.41
CA THR A 18 7.71 -2.54 7.30
C THR A 18 6.48 -2.07 8.06
N ARG A 19 6.69 -1.13 8.96
CA ARG A 19 5.59 -0.49 9.67
C ARG A 19 5.08 0.69 8.88
N ALA A 20 3.77 0.94 9.02
CA ALA A 20 3.15 2.09 8.39
C ALA A 20 2.10 2.65 9.32
N THR A 21 1.73 3.91 9.09
CA THR A 21 0.68 4.58 9.84
C THR A 21 -0.50 4.82 8.93
N ILE A 22 -1.67 4.37 9.35
CA ILE A 22 -2.94 4.66 8.68
C ILE A 22 -3.57 5.84 9.38
N ILE A 23 -4.08 6.79 8.60
CA ILE A 23 -4.75 7.97 9.14
C ILE A 23 -6.18 7.96 8.66
N LEU A 24 -7.11 7.90 9.61
CA LEU A 24 -8.54 7.94 9.35
C LEU A 24 -9.08 9.27 9.84
N GLY A 25 -9.75 10.00 8.95
CA GLY A 25 -10.22 11.32 9.28
C GLY A 25 -9.04 12.23 9.57
N GLN A 26 -9.20 13.10 10.56
CA GLN A 26 -8.16 14.07 10.90
C GLN A 26 -7.43 13.76 12.20
N THR A 27 -7.97 12.84 12.99
CA THR A 27 -7.47 12.66 14.35
C THR A 27 -7.08 11.23 14.70
N GLN A 28 -7.43 10.25 13.90
CA GLN A 28 -7.14 8.85 14.25
C GLN A 28 -5.97 8.33 13.45
N ALA A 29 -5.01 7.75 14.15
CA ALA A 29 -3.84 7.15 13.52
C ALA A 29 -3.64 5.76 14.11
N PHE A 30 -3.34 4.79 13.24
CA PHE A 30 -3.16 3.40 13.64
C PHE A 30 -1.88 2.86 13.02
N GLU A 31 -1.12 2.09 13.78
CA GLU A 31 0.04 1.42 13.25
C GLU A 31 -0.39 0.10 12.59
N VAL A 32 0.13 -0.16 11.39
CA VAL A 32 -0.14 -1.38 10.65
C VAL A 32 1.17 -1.90 10.09
N ARG A 33 1.14 -3.07 9.47
CA ARG A 33 2.30 -3.64 8.79
C ARG A 33 2.00 -3.69 7.30
N THR A 34 3.02 -3.41 6.49
CA THR A 34 2.87 -3.54 5.05
C THR A 34 3.15 -4.97 4.60
N LEU A 35 2.61 -5.35 3.46
CA LEU A 35 2.86 -6.64 2.82
C LEU A 35 3.57 -6.48 1.49
N ASP A 36 3.08 -5.58 0.67
CA ASP A 36 3.62 -5.36 -0.66
C ASP A 36 3.26 -3.97 -1.14
N LEU A 37 3.90 -3.57 -2.23
CA LEU A 37 3.68 -2.26 -2.85
C LEU A 37 3.69 -2.40 -4.36
N SER A 38 2.78 -1.69 -5.01
CA SER A 38 2.75 -1.52 -6.46
C SER A 38 2.55 -0.05 -6.75
N THR A 39 2.58 0.31 -8.03
CA THR A 39 2.30 1.69 -8.39
C THR A 39 0.83 2.05 -8.26
N GLY A 40 -0.05 1.05 -8.20
CA GLY A 40 -1.49 1.31 -8.08
C GLY A 40 -2.06 1.12 -6.69
N GLY A 41 -1.30 0.52 -5.78
CA GLY A 41 -1.81 0.25 -4.45
C GLY A 41 -0.84 -0.55 -3.63
N MET A 42 -1.32 -1.05 -2.49
CA MET A 42 -0.48 -1.84 -1.61
C MET A 42 -1.33 -2.73 -0.71
N GLY A 43 -0.69 -3.74 -0.14
CA GLY A 43 -1.32 -4.59 0.84
C GLY A 43 -0.80 -4.26 2.23
N ILE A 44 -1.67 -4.34 3.21
CA ILE A 44 -1.31 -4.14 4.61
C ILE A 44 -1.99 -5.19 5.47
N VAL A 45 -1.53 -5.32 6.71
CA VAL A 45 -2.19 -6.13 7.73
C VAL A 45 -2.57 -5.23 8.88
N ALA A 46 -3.83 -5.28 9.27
CA ALA A 46 -4.34 -4.48 10.38
C ALA A 46 -5.22 -5.36 11.27
N GLN A 47 -5.49 -4.88 12.47
CA GLN A 47 -6.34 -5.59 13.41
C GLN A 47 -7.82 -5.26 13.24
N ALA A 48 -8.13 -4.35 12.34
CA ALA A 48 -9.50 -3.95 12.03
C ALA A 48 -9.90 -4.44 10.66
N ASN A 49 -11.19 -4.57 10.45
CA ASN A 49 -11.76 -5.02 9.17
C ASN A 49 -12.57 -3.87 8.55
N PRO A 50 -11.92 -2.94 7.86
CA PRO A 50 -12.63 -1.81 7.28
C PRO A 50 -13.47 -2.25 6.09
N ARG A 51 -14.55 -1.51 5.85
CA ARG A 51 -15.40 -1.79 4.70
C ARG A 51 -14.70 -1.39 3.41
N PRO A 52 -14.93 -2.13 2.32
CA PRO A 52 -14.48 -1.68 1.01
C PRO A 52 -15.01 -0.28 0.72
N GLY A 53 -14.16 0.55 0.13
CA GLY A 53 -14.50 1.93 -0.14
C GLY A 53 -14.09 2.91 0.94
N THR A 54 -13.67 2.42 2.11
CA THR A 54 -13.20 3.31 3.18
C THR A 54 -11.97 4.07 2.70
N LEU A 55 -11.97 5.38 2.95
CA LEU A 55 -10.86 6.26 2.56
C LEU A 55 -9.92 6.45 3.73
N MET A 56 -8.63 6.49 3.43
CA MET A 56 -7.63 6.68 4.47
C MET A 56 -6.35 7.25 3.88
N GLY A 57 -5.50 7.79 4.75
CA GLY A 57 -4.14 8.11 4.38
C GLY A 57 -3.22 7.03 4.86
N ILE A 58 -2.08 6.86 4.20
CA ILE A 58 -1.05 5.94 4.64
C ILE A 58 0.31 6.60 4.47
N ARG A 59 1.18 6.39 5.45
CA ARG A 59 2.54 6.90 5.37
C ARG A 59 3.51 5.92 5.99
N PHE A 60 4.70 5.84 5.39
CA PHE A 60 5.76 4.95 5.86
C PHE A 60 7.07 5.37 5.21
N MET A 61 8.17 4.78 5.67
CA MET A 61 9.49 5.02 5.08
C MET A 61 9.76 3.90 4.09
N LEU A 62 9.94 4.27 2.82
CA LEU A 62 10.13 3.31 1.73
C LEU A 62 11.62 3.11 1.49
N PRO A 63 12.13 1.88 1.66
CA PRO A 63 13.55 1.62 1.37
C PRO A 63 13.79 1.62 -0.13
N LEU A 64 14.80 2.33 -0.58
CA LEU A 64 15.16 2.40 -2.00
C LEU A 64 16.63 2.08 -2.17
N LYS A 65 16.94 1.41 -3.27
CA LYS A 65 18.32 1.13 -3.61
C LYS A 65 18.96 2.34 -4.27
N PRO A 66 20.26 2.54 -4.09
CA PRO A 66 21.24 1.64 -3.44
C PRO A 66 21.22 1.71 -1.92
N GLY A 67 20.45 2.60 -1.33
CA GLY A 67 20.33 2.69 0.11
C GLY A 67 19.51 3.89 0.49
N GLY A 68 19.14 3.94 1.78
CA GLY A 68 18.34 5.03 2.31
C GLY A 68 16.86 4.79 2.23
N TYR A 69 16.11 5.77 2.69
CA TYR A 69 14.65 5.68 2.79
C TYR A 69 14.04 6.94 2.21
N HIS A 70 12.85 6.77 1.65
CA HIS A 70 12.09 7.87 1.09
C HIS A 70 10.75 7.93 1.81
N PRO A 71 10.37 9.09 2.39
CA PRO A 71 9.05 9.21 3.00
C PRO A 71 7.97 9.04 1.94
N PHE A 72 7.05 8.12 2.20
CA PHE A 72 5.97 7.83 1.26
C PHE A 72 4.65 8.16 1.94
N GLU A 73 3.84 8.97 1.28
CA GLU A 73 2.51 9.31 1.74
C GLU A 73 1.55 9.21 0.58
N ALA A 74 0.36 8.68 0.86
CA ALA A 74 -0.66 8.55 -0.17
C ALA A 74 -2.03 8.51 0.46
N ARG A 75 -3.02 8.91 -0.33
CA ARG A 75 -4.42 8.64 -0.01
C ARG A 75 -4.79 7.33 -0.67
N ALA A 76 -5.64 6.56 0.00
CA ALA A 76 -5.99 5.25 -0.49
C ALA A 76 -7.43 4.91 -0.13
N LYS A 77 -7.95 3.94 -0.86
CA LYS A 77 -9.30 3.42 -0.65
C LYS A 77 -9.20 1.92 -0.45
N VAL A 78 -9.94 1.40 0.51
CA VAL A 78 -9.98 -0.05 0.75
C VAL A 78 -10.66 -0.73 -0.42
N ALA A 79 -9.94 -1.64 -1.07
CA ALA A 79 -10.50 -2.44 -2.15
C ALA A 79 -11.11 -3.73 -1.60
N HIS A 80 -10.43 -4.37 -0.67
CA HIS A 80 -10.93 -5.58 -0.03
C HIS A 80 -10.22 -5.77 1.29
N SER A 81 -10.83 -6.63 2.14
CA SER A 81 -10.26 -6.95 3.44
C SER A 81 -10.70 -8.37 3.78
N VAL A 82 -9.75 -9.21 4.17
CA VAL A 82 -10.02 -10.60 4.51
C VAL A 82 -9.11 -11.05 5.63
N TYR A 83 -9.65 -11.80 6.57
CA TYR A 83 -8.85 -12.28 7.70
C TYR A 83 -7.83 -13.31 7.23
N SER A 84 -6.63 -13.21 7.78
CA SER A 84 -5.54 -14.14 7.50
C SER A 84 -5.00 -14.68 8.81
N ALA A 85 -5.14 -15.98 9.01
CA ALA A 85 -4.63 -16.60 10.23
C ALA A 85 -3.10 -16.54 10.28
N SER A 86 -2.45 -16.73 9.14
CA SER A 86 -0.99 -16.70 9.09
C SER A 86 -0.42 -15.31 9.41
N GLU A 87 -1.13 -14.25 9.04
CA GLU A 87 -0.68 -12.90 9.35
C GLU A 87 -1.23 -12.41 10.70
N GLN A 88 -2.17 -13.16 11.27
CA GLN A 88 -2.81 -12.81 12.54
C GLN A 88 -3.50 -11.45 12.47
N GLY A 89 -4.22 -11.21 11.39
CA GLY A 89 -4.93 -9.96 11.19
C GLY A 89 -5.63 -9.96 9.85
N PHE A 90 -6.17 -8.82 9.50
CA PHE A 90 -6.88 -8.66 8.23
C PHE A 90 -5.91 -8.18 7.16
N LYS A 91 -5.84 -8.93 6.07
CA LYS A 91 -5.09 -8.49 4.88
C LYS A 91 -5.99 -7.55 4.11
N ILE A 92 -5.53 -6.33 3.96
CA ILE A 92 -6.30 -5.26 3.34
C ILE A 92 -5.59 -4.82 2.08
N GLY A 93 -6.33 -4.85 0.95
CA GLY A 93 -5.83 -4.31 -0.29
C GLY A 93 -6.26 -2.86 -0.42
N LEU A 94 -5.29 -1.99 -0.67
CA LEU A 94 -5.53 -0.55 -0.82
C LEU A 94 -5.26 -0.13 -2.25
N SER A 95 -6.14 0.70 -2.81
CA SER A 95 -5.93 1.34 -4.10
C SER A 95 -5.57 2.79 -3.85
N PHE A 96 -4.49 3.28 -4.46
CA PHE A 96 -4.09 4.68 -4.30
C PHE A 96 -5.05 5.60 -5.03
N ILE A 97 -5.23 6.80 -4.47
CA ILE A 97 -6.07 7.83 -5.05
C ILE A 97 -5.18 9.05 -5.29
N ASP A 98 -5.11 9.48 -6.57
CA ASP A 98 -4.38 10.70 -6.92
C ASP A 98 -2.97 10.73 -6.34
N LEU A 99 -2.22 9.67 -6.61
CA LEU A 99 -0.86 9.56 -6.11
C LEU A 99 -0.02 10.72 -6.62
N SER A 100 0.71 11.39 -5.72
CA SER A 100 1.55 12.51 -6.11
C SER A 100 2.65 12.02 -7.06
N PRO A 101 3.18 12.91 -7.92
CA PRO A 101 4.28 12.51 -8.81
C PRO A 101 5.48 11.96 -8.05
N GLU A 102 5.79 12.53 -6.88
CA GLU A 102 6.90 12.04 -6.07
C GLU A 102 6.64 10.64 -5.56
N ALA A 103 5.45 10.40 -5.03
CA ALA A 103 5.10 9.08 -4.52
C ALA A 103 5.04 8.07 -5.66
N ALA A 104 4.49 8.47 -6.81
CA ALA A 104 4.42 7.58 -7.96
C ALA A 104 5.81 7.18 -8.43
N ALA A 105 6.73 8.14 -8.49
CA ALA A 105 8.10 7.87 -8.89
C ALA A 105 8.80 6.95 -7.89
N ALA A 106 8.57 7.16 -6.60
CA ALA A 106 9.18 6.34 -5.57
C ALA A 106 8.66 4.90 -5.65
N ALA A 107 7.35 4.73 -5.83
CA ALA A 107 6.77 3.40 -5.96
C ALA A 107 7.33 2.69 -7.20
N GLN A 108 7.41 3.39 -8.33
CA GLN A 108 7.94 2.83 -9.55
C GLN A 108 9.39 2.39 -9.36
N ARG A 109 10.19 3.24 -8.72
CA ARG A 109 11.59 2.92 -8.46
C ARG A 109 11.72 1.69 -7.55
N PHE A 110 10.88 1.58 -6.55
CA PHE A 110 10.89 0.44 -5.64
C PHE A 110 10.54 -0.85 -6.39
N VAL A 111 9.49 -0.82 -7.18
CA VAL A 111 9.02 -2.00 -7.90
C VAL A 111 10.03 -2.44 -8.95
N SER A 112 10.68 -1.49 -9.61
CA SER A 112 11.65 -1.79 -10.67
C SER A 112 13.00 -2.24 -10.12
N GLY A 113 13.33 -1.82 -8.94
CA GLY A 113 14.60 -2.15 -8.31
C GLY A 113 14.61 -3.53 -7.68
#